data_b0d996d7a46d9e9704f462ca69bc550e
#
_entry.id   b0d996d7a46d9e9704f462ca69bc550e
#
_cell.length_a   1.000
_cell.length_b   1.000
_cell.length_c   1.000
_cell.angle_alpha   90.00
_cell.angle_beta   90.00
_cell.angle_gamma   90.00
#
_symmetry.space_group_name_H-M   'P 1'
#
loop_
_entity.id
_entity.type
_entity.pdbx_description
1 polymer ?
#
loop_
_entity_poly.entity_id
_entity_poly.type
_entity_poly.pdbx_seq_one_letter_code
_entity_poly.pdbx_strand_id
1 'polypeptide(L)'
;MNHYAGIDLSMETSHVCVVDADGRKVGALCVDSTPAAIASALERYGPVDRAVIETGRMTPSVALGLREVGVAIVCIDARQAHQSLKAMKANKTDPHDAAGLAQLARTGFYKEVHVKSPAAHGVRSVITARGHLVEARVRLDNTIRGLCATFGIRLGIGQGERFLARMQGATPSPGSGKRWHRFSACASAWSMRSGSWIVDSRRSAWHPRPARL
;
A
#
# COMPACT_ATOMS: atom_id res chain seq x y z
N MET A 1 31.39 -7.07 20.38
CA MET A 1 31.48 -7.44 18.94
C MET A 1 30.40 -6.66 18.23
N ASN A 2 30.74 -6.05 17.09
CA ASN A 2 29.76 -5.25 16.31
C ASN A 2 28.94 -6.19 15.43
N HIS A 3 27.62 -6.14 15.56
CA HIS A 3 26.71 -6.92 14.76
C HIS A 3 25.92 -6.02 13.81
N TYR A 4 25.62 -6.54 12.62
CA TYR A 4 24.85 -5.87 11.59
C TYR A 4 23.73 -6.77 11.12
N ALA A 5 22.54 -6.22 10.96
CA ALA A 5 21.36 -7.01 10.60
C ALA A 5 20.75 -6.57 9.28
N GLY A 6 20.26 -7.52 8.52
CA GLY A 6 19.38 -7.30 7.37
C GLY A 6 18.01 -7.90 7.62
N ILE A 7 16.98 -7.16 7.29
CA ILE A 7 15.60 -7.55 7.48
C ILE A 7 14.90 -7.53 6.12
N ASP A 8 14.57 -8.70 5.61
CA ASP A 8 13.70 -8.84 4.45
C ASP A 8 12.26 -8.99 4.93
N LEU A 9 11.45 -7.96 4.65
CA LEU A 9 10.12 -7.77 5.21
C LEU A 9 9.03 -8.18 4.22
N SER A 10 8.28 -9.23 4.57
CA SER A 10 7.04 -9.61 3.88
C SER A 10 5.79 -9.24 4.69
N MET A 11 4.60 -9.58 4.19
CA MET A 11 3.34 -9.20 4.84
C MET A 11 3.11 -9.95 6.17
N GLU A 12 3.48 -11.21 6.24
CA GLU A 12 3.21 -12.08 7.40
C GLU A 12 4.49 -12.39 8.18
N THR A 13 5.56 -12.77 7.47
CA THR A 13 6.83 -13.17 8.09
C THR A 13 7.98 -12.36 7.52
N SER A 14 9.02 -12.18 8.33
CA SER A 14 10.25 -11.48 7.98
C SER A 14 11.44 -12.39 8.17
N HIS A 15 12.37 -12.37 7.22
CA HIS A 15 13.67 -13.00 7.37
C HIS A 15 14.66 -11.99 7.95
N VAL A 16 15.27 -12.37 9.07
CA VAL A 16 16.31 -11.58 9.76
C VAL A 16 17.61 -12.34 9.64
N CYS A 17 18.65 -11.68 9.16
CA CYS A 17 20.00 -12.21 9.13
C CYS A 17 20.94 -11.27 9.87
N VAL A 18 21.80 -11.83 10.71
CA VAL A 18 22.81 -11.07 11.48
C VAL A 18 24.21 -11.54 11.07
N VAL A 19 25.08 -10.58 10.83
CA VAL A 19 26.50 -10.79 10.51
C VAL A 19 27.40 -10.04 11.51
N ASP A 20 28.61 -10.54 11.67
CA ASP A 20 29.64 -9.88 12.46
C ASP A 20 30.41 -8.78 11.66
N ALA A 21 31.41 -8.18 12.27
CA ALA A 21 32.23 -7.15 11.63
C ALA A 21 33.02 -7.67 10.41
N ASP A 22 33.33 -8.97 10.37
CA ASP A 22 34.03 -9.61 9.25
C ASP A 22 33.06 -10.01 8.11
N GLY A 23 31.75 -9.86 8.36
CA GLY A 23 30.69 -10.25 7.41
C GLY A 23 30.30 -11.73 7.45
N ARG A 24 30.79 -12.46 8.48
CA ARG A 24 30.41 -13.85 8.70
C ARG A 24 29.02 -13.91 9.32
N LYS A 25 28.20 -14.84 8.84
CA LYS A 25 26.85 -15.03 9.36
C LYS A 25 26.90 -15.54 10.80
N VAL A 26 26.33 -14.77 11.71
CA VAL A 26 26.14 -15.11 13.12
C VAL A 26 24.86 -15.94 13.30
N GLY A 27 23.80 -15.54 12.59
CA GLY A 27 22.55 -16.30 12.60
C GLY A 27 21.52 -15.77 11.61
N ALA A 28 20.42 -16.51 11.45
CA ALA A 28 19.24 -16.08 10.72
C ALA A 28 18.00 -16.72 11.32
N LEU A 29 16.91 -15.96 11.31
CA LEU A 29 15.61 -16.34 11.83
C LEU A 29 14.51 -15.90 10.86
N CYS A 30 13.42 -16.66 10.84
CA CYS A 30 12.16 -16.23 10.25
C CYS A 30 11.20 -15.97 11.41
N VAL A 31 10.60 -14.78 11.45
CA VAL A 31 9.74 -14.33 12.53
C VAL A 31 8.52 -13.59 11.95
N ASP A 32 7.50 -13.37 12.77
CA ASP A 32 6.37 -12.55 12.37
C ASP A 32 6.80 -11.12 12.01
N SER A 33 6.16 -10.52 11.02
CA SER A 33 6.45 -9.16 10.55
C SER A 33 5.93 -8.08 11.50
N THR A 34 6.26 -8.22 12.79
CA THR A 34 5.94 -7.25 13.85
C THR A 34 7.20 -6.66 14.45
N PRO A 35 7.19 -5.38 14.89
CA PRO A 35 8.34 -4.78 15.53
C PRO A 35 8.83 -5.58 16.74
N ALA A 36 7.91 -6.09 17.56
CA ALA A 36 8.24 -6.87 18.76
C ALA A 36 8.95 -8.18 18.43
N ALA A 37 8.44 -8.96 17.47
CA ALA A 37 9.04 -10.23 17.07
C ALA A 37 10.44 -10.03 16.45
N ILE A 38 10.58 -9.00 15.61
CA ILE A 38 11.87 -8.66 14.99
C ILE A 38 12.87 -8.18 16.05
N ALA A 39 12.48 -7.31 16.97
CA ALA A 39 13.33 -6.85 18.05
C ALA A 39 13.82 -8.01 18.91
N SER A 40 12.91 -8.89 19.36
CA SER A 40 13.24 -10.10 20.13
C SER A 40 14.17 -11.05 19.37
N ALA A 41 14.06 -11.12 18.04
CA ALA A 41 14.96 -11.92 17.22
C ALA A 41 16.38 -11.32 17.20
N LEU A 42 16.50 -9.98 17.12
CA LEU A 42 17.79 -9.29 17.14
C LEU A 42 18.47 -9.39 18.51
N GLU A 43 17.70 -9.27 19.60
CA GLU A 43 18.22 -9.38 20.99
C GLU A 43 18.97 -10.69 21.27
N ARG A 44 18.60 -11.79 20.58
CA ARG A 44 19.29 -13.10 20.73
C ARG A 44 20.77 -13.06 20.34
N TYR A 45 21.16 -12.09 19.53
CA TYR A 45 22.52 -11.94 19.03
C TYR A 45 23.29 -10.83 19.73
N GLY A 46 22.68 -10.20 20.76
CA GLY A 46 23.27 -9.06 21.47
C GLY A 46 23.06 -7.72 20.72
N PRO A 47 23.77 -6.69 21.11
CA PRO A 47 23.59 -5.36 20.53
C PRO A 47 23.93 -5.35 19.03
N VAL A 48 22.99 -4.81 18.24
CA VAL A 48 23.14 -4.62 16.80
C VAL A 48 23.42 -3.15 16.53
N ASP A 49 24.59 -2.87 15.96
CA ASP A 49 25.01 -1.49 15.66
C ASP A 49 24.13 -0.83 14.60
N ARG A 50 23.66 -1.65 13.66
CA ARG A 50 22.81 -1.20 12.58
C ARG A 50 22.01 -2.35 11.98
N ALA A 51 20.70 -2.13 11.84
CA ALA A 51 19.82 -2.99 11.07
C ALA A 51 19.34 -2.26 9.81
N VAL A 52 19.28 -2.95 8.69
CA VAL A 52 18.81 -2.40 7.40
C VAL A 52 17.55 -3.11 6.95
N ILE A 53 16.59 -2.33 6.46
CA ILE A 53 15.32 -2.80 5.89
C ILE A 53 15.04 -2.05 4.58
N GLU A 54 14.51 -2.75 3.58
CA GLU A 54 14.11 -2.11 2.33
C GLU A 54 12.80 -1.32 2.47
N THR A 55 12.64 -0.29 1.60
CA THR A 55 11.37 0.42 1.48
C THR A 55 10.29 -0.50 0.89
N GLY A 56 9.20 -0.68 1.61
CA GLY A 56 8.05 -1.50 1.24
C GLY A 56 6.76 -1.03 1.91
N ARG A 57 5.68 -1.77 1.72
CA ARG A 57 4.36 -1.40 2.27
C ARG A 57 4.33 -1.41 3.79
N MET A 58 4.95 -2.40 4.42
CA MET A 58 5.01 -2.58 5.86
C MET A 58 6.14 -1.79 6.52
N THR A 59 7.15 -1.38 5.75
CA THR A 59 8.36 -0.72 6.26
C THR A 59 8.06 0.48 7.15
N PRO A 60 7.13 1.41 6.84
CA PRO A 60 6.87 2.55 7.72
C PRO A 60 6.44 2.13 9.12
N SER A 61 5.53 1.19 9.24
CA SER A 61 5.03 0.71 10.54
C SER A 61 6.12 -0.03 11.32
N VAL A 62 6.81 -0.96 10.66
CA VAL A 62 7.83 -1.80 11.31
C VAL A 62 9.07 -0.97 11.69
N ALA A 63 9.55 -0.11 10.81
CA ALA A 63 10.73 0.71 11.11
C ALA A 63 10.48 1.73 12.23
N LEU A 64 9.30 2.34 12.29
CA LEU A 64 8.95 3.24 13.38
C LEU A 64 8.84 2.49 14.71
N GLY A 65 8.14 1.34 14.73
CA GLY A 65 8.04 0.53 15.94
C GLY A 65 9.39 -0.04 16.42
N LEU A 66 10.31 -0.39 15.51
CA LEU A 66 11.67 -0.81 15.88
C LEU A 66 12.48 0.35 16.48
N ARG A 67 12.33 1.57 15.96
CA ARG A 67 12.97 2.77 16.54
C ARG A 67 12.44 3.08 17.95
N GLU A 68 11.15 2.90 18.18
CA GLU A 68 10.52 3.09 19.49
C GLU A 68 11.08 2.16 20.56
N VAL A 69 11.48 0.94 20.18
CA VAL A 69 12.13 -0.04 21.09
C VAL A 69 13.66 0.04 21.05
N GLY A 70 14.23 1.08 20.45
CA GLY A 70 15.68 1.38 20.50
C GLY A 70 16.54 0.64 19.47
N VAL A 71 15.96 -0.04 18.48
CA VAL A 71 16.73 -0.69 17.41
C VAL A 71 17.24 0.38 16.42
N ALA A 72 18.54 0.38 16.15
CA ALA A 72 19.18 1.26 15.18
C ALA A 72 18.86 0.83 13.73
N ILE A 73 17.61 1.10 13.29
CA ILE A 73 17.07 0.69 11.98
C ILE A 73 17.22 1.79 10.93
N VAL A 74 17.77 1.43 9.78
CA VAL A 74 17.94 2.28 8.59
C VAL A 74 17.06 1.72 7.47
N CYS A 75 16.24 2.58 6.86
CA CYS A 75 15.48 2.23 5.67
C CYS A 75 16.29 2.59 4.43
N ILE A 76 16.38 1.68 3.46
CA ILE A 76 17.11 1.88 2.23
C ILE A 76 16.21 1.79 0.99
N ASP A 77 16.65 2.42 -0.09
CA ASP A 77 15.93 2.37 -1.37
C ASP A 77 15.93 0.94 -1.94
N ALA A 78 14.74 0.38 -2.16
CA ALA A 78 14.57 -0.99 -2.64
C ALA A 78 15.20 -1.24 -4.02
N ARG A 79 15.23 -0.23 -4.91
CA ARG A 79 15.84 -0.38 -6.25
C ARG A 79 17.34 -0.50 -6.13
N GLN A 80 17.95 0.34 -5.30
CA GLN A 80 19.39 0.30 -5.05
C GLN A 80 19.79 -1.01 -4.34
N ALA A 81 19.02 -1.41 -3.32
CA ALA A 81 19.23 -2.68 -2.63
C ALA A 81 19.19 -3.85 -3.63
N HIS A 82 18.16 -3.93 -4.45
CA HIS A 82 18.04 -4.96 -5.49
C HIS A 82 19.24 -4.98 -6.46
N GLN A 83 19.71 -3.81 -6.91
CA GLN A 83 20.90 -3.73 -7.78
C GLN A 83 22.15 -4.24 -7.08
N SER A 84 22.36 -3.86 -5.82
CA SER A 84 23.50 -4.31 -5.02
C SER A 84 23.46 -5.82 -4.75
N LEU A 85 22.29 -6.37 -4.41
CA LEU A 85 22.08 -7.81 -4.21
C LEU A 85 22.31 -8.60 -5.50
N LYS A 86 21.85 -8.09 -6.63
CA LYS A 86 22.10 -8.71 -7.94
C LYS A 86 23.57 -8.73 -8.30
N ALA A 87 24.32 -7.69 -7.97
CA ALA A 87 25.77 -7.63 -8.17
C ALA A 87 26.51 -8.65 -7.30
N MET A 88 26.02 -8.97 -6.12
CA MET A 88 26.57 -10.01 -5.23
C MET A 88 26.28 -11.44 -5.71
N LYS A 89 25.64 -11.65 -6.88
CA LYS A 89 25.27 -12.95 -7.46
C LYS A 89 24.45 -13.85 -6.52
N ALA A 90 23.68 -13.28 -5.64
CA ALA A 90 22.78 -14.03 -4.77
C ALA A 90 21.64 -14.59 -5.58
N ASN A 91 21.41 -15.93 -5.53
CA ASN A 91 20.19 -16.52 -6.02
C ASN A 91 19.03 -15.95 -5.21
N LYS A 92 17.96 -15.54 -5.91
CA LYS A 92 16.82 -14.87 -5.30
C LYS A 92 16.04 -15.84 -4.40
N THR A 93 16.33 -15.79 -3.11
CA THR A 93 15.54 -16.41 -2.04
C THR A 93 15.51 -15.47 -0.85
N ASP A 94 14.39 -15.39 -0.13
CA ASP A 94 14.20 -14.46 1.00
C ASP A 94 15.33 -14.54 2.07
N PRO A 95 15.87 -15.72 2.44
CA PRO A 95 17.03 -15.80 3.32
C PRO A 95 18.31 -15.17 2.73
N HIS A 96 18.50 -15.23 1.41
CA HIS A 96 19.64 -14.61 0.75
C HIS A 96 19.49 -13.09 0.66
N ASP A 97 18.27 -12.60 0.49
CA ASP A 97 17.98 -11.16 0.45
C ASP A 97 18.24 -10.54 1.84
N ALA A 98 17.80 -11.19 2.93
CA ALA A 98 18.14 -10.76 4.29
C ALA A 98 19.65 -10.77 4.56
N ALA A 99 20.37 -11.81 4.09
CA ALA A 99 21.83 -11.87 4.24
C ALA A 99 22.55 -10.75 3.46
N GLY A 100 22.11 -10.47 2.25
CA GLY A 100 22.62 -9.36 1.46
C GLY A 100 22.35 -8.00 2.09
N LEU A 101 21.17 -7.77 2.67
CA LEU A 101 20.84 -6.57 3.43
C LEU A 101 21.74 -6.43 4.67
N ALA A 102 22.08 -7.53 5.36
CA ALA A 102 23.01 -7.50 6.47
C ALA A 102 24.42 -7.07 6.03
N GLN A 103 24.90 -7.51 4.85
CA GLN A 103 26.15 -7.02 4.28
C GLN A 103 26.11 -5.53 3.92
N LEU A 104 24.97 -5.04 3.40
CA LEU A 104 24.77 -3.61 3.16
C LEU A 104 24.79 -2.84 4.48
N ALA A 105 24.14 -3.36 5.54
CA ALA A 105 24.19 -2.78 6.88
C ALA A 105 25.63 -2.65 7.39
N ARG A 106 26.46 -3.68 7.20
CA ARG A 106 27.87 -3.72 7.63
C ARG A 106 28.74 -2.76 6.85
N THR A 107 28.65 -2.75 5.54
CA THR A 107 29.53 -1.95 4.67
C THR A 107 29.13 -0.48 4.59
N GLY A 108 27.88 -0.14 4.94
CA GLY A 108 27.34 1.20 4.75
C GLY A 108 27.10 1.57 3.29
N PHE A 109 27.16 0.62 2.36
CA PHE A 109 27.00 0.85 0.93
C PHE A 109 25.52 0.86 0.53
N TYR A 110 24.81 1.90 0.94
CA TYR A 110 23.39 2.09 0.61
C TYR A 110 23.01 3.57 0.63
N LYS A 111 21.84 3.88 0.07
CA LYS A 111 21.23 5.19 0.20
C LYS A 111 20.08 5.11 1.20
N GLU A 112 20.21 5.84 2.28
CA GLU A 112 19.14 5.94 3.28
C GLU A 112 17.92 6.67 2.71
N VAL A 113 16.75 6.19 3.06
CA VAL A 113 15.45 6.79 2.74
C VAL A 113 14.76 7.22 4.02
N HIS A 114 14.36 8.47 4.07
CA HIS A 114 13.59 8.98 5.19
C HIS A 114 12.20 8.35 5.25
N VAL A 115 11.88 7.71 6.37
CA VAL A 115 10.55 7.19 6.66
C VAL A 115 9.65 8.33 7.14
N LYS A 116 8.60 8.62 6.38
CA LYS A 116 7.64 9.69 6.72
C LYS A 116 6.89 9.35 8.00
N SER A 117 6.39 10.38 8.68
CA SER A 117 5.59 10.22 9.90
C SER A 117 4.27 9.46 9.64
N PRO A 118 3.69 8.79 10.65
CA PRO A 118 2.38 8.14 10.53
C PRO A 118 1.29 9.09 10.07
N ALA A 119 1.32 10.34 10.53
CA ALA A 119 0.38 11.39 10.10
C ALA A 119 0.47 11.67 8.60
N ALA A 120 1.70 11.79 8.05
CA ALA A 120 1.91 11.99 6.62
C ALA A 120 1.43 10.78 5.79
N HIS A 121 1.63 9.56 6.29
CA HIS A 121 1.10 8.35 5.66
C HIS A 121 -0.43 8.32 5.68
N GLY A 122 -1.07 8.71 6.79
CA GLY A 122 -2.52 8.83 6.91
C GLY A 122 -3.11 9.78 5.86
N VAL A 123 -2.58 10.99 5.76
CA VAL A 123 -3.01 11.98 4.75
C VAL A 123 -2.83 11.43 3.33
N ARG A 124 -1.69 10.85 3.02
CA ARG A 124 -1.42 10.25 1.71
C ARG A 124 -2.40 9.13 1.37
N SER A 125 -2.71 8.27 2.33
CA SER A 125 -3.67 7.16 2.15
C SER A 125 -5.06 7.67 1.79
N VAL A 126 -5.55 8.71 2.47
CA VAL A 126 -6.84 9.34 2.17
C VAL A 126 -6.86 9.95 0.77
N ILE A 127 -5.80 10.69 0.39
CA ILE A 127 -5.70 11.32 -0.94
C ILE A 127 -5.66 10.24 -2.03
N THR A 128 -4.88 9.17 -1.83
CA THR A 128 -4.75 8.07 -2.77
C THR A 128 -6.07 7.31 -2.93
N ALA A 129 -6.73 6.98 -1.82
CA ALA A 129 -8.04 6.32 -1.84
C ALA A 129 -9.08 7.17 -2.56
N ARG A 130 -9.13 8.48 -2.28
CA ARG A 130 -9.99 9.42 -3.00
C ARG A 130 -9.71 9.43 -4.50
N GLY A 131 -8.44 9.45 -4.90
CA GLY A 131 -8.03 9.41 -6.32
C GLY A 131 -8.60 8.17 -7.02
N HIS A 132 -8.39 6.99 -6.46
CA HIS A 132 -8.91 5.74 -7.02
C HIS A 132 -10.44 5.68 -7.07
N LEU A 133 -11.13 6.20 -6.07
CA LEU A 133 -12.61 6.27 -6.09
C LEU A 133 -13.11 7.20 -7.20
N VAL A 134 -12.46 8.34 -7.42
CA VAL A 134 -12.79 9.25 -8.51
C VAL A 134 -12.56 8.60 -9.88
N GLU A 135 -11.41 7.94 -10.07
CA GLU A 135 -11.11 7.20 -11.30
C GLU A 135 -12.13 6.08 -11.57
N ALA A 136 -12.45 5.29 -10.55
CA ALA A 136 -13.43 4.21 -10.66
C ALA A 136 -14.80 4.75 -11.09
N ARG A 137 -15.24 5.87 -10.49
CA ARG A 137 -16.48 6.53 -10.88
C ARG A 137 -16.44 6.99 -12.35
N VAL A 138 -15.38 7.70 -12.76
CA VAL A 138 -15.26 8.21 -14.14
C VAL A 138 -15.26 7.05 -15.14
N ARG A 139 -14.53 5.98 -14.84
CA ARG A 139 -14.49 4.78 -15.68
C ARG A 139 -15.87 4.18 -15.86
N LEU A 140 -16.63 4.12 -14.80
CA LEU A 140 -17.97 3.52 -14.84
C LEU A 140 -18.98 4.44 -15.53
N ASP A 141 -18.95 5.76 -15.29
CA ASP A 141 -19.76 6.72 -16.04
C ASP A 141 -19.51 6.59 -17.55
N ASN A 142 -18.25 6.41 -17.96
CA ASN A 142 -17.91 6.20 -19.37
C ASN A 142 -18.41 4.85 -19.90
N THR A 143 -18.32 3.79 -19.11
CA THR A 143 -18.86 2.47 -19.45
C THR A 143 -20.38 2.55 -19.65
N ILE A 144 -21.10 3.22 -18.75
CA ILE A 144 -22.56 3.40 -18.87
C ILE A 144 -22.89 4.19 -20.14
N ARG A 145 -22.17 5.27 -20.47
CA ARG A 145 -22.37 6.02 -21.72
C ARG A 145 -22.19 5.14 -22.95
N GLY A 146 -21.12 4.33 -22.97
CA GLY A 146 -20.87 3.38 -24.06
C GLY A 146 -22.01 2.37 -24.24
N LEU A 147 -22.46 1.80 -23.14
CA LEU A 147 -23.58 0.86 -23.15
C LEU A 147 -24.91 1.53 -23.55
N CYS A 148 -25.18 2.75 -23.11
CA CYS A 148 -26.34 3.52 -23.55
C CYS A 148 -26.34 3.79 -25.06
N ALA A 149 -25.18 4.03 -25.65
CA ALA A 149 -25.02 4.26 -27.07
C ALA A 149 -25.49 3.06 -27.91
N THR A 150 -25.37 1.82 -27.42
CA THR A 150 -25.87 0.61 -28.10
C THR A 150 -27.40 0.57 -28.19
N PHE A 151 -28.10 1.34 -27.35
CA PHE A 151 -29.56 1.51 -27.39
C PHE A 151 -29.98 2.81 -28.13
N GLY A 152 -29.05 3.46 -28.82
CA GLY A 152 -29.29 4.73 -29.52
C GLY A 152 -29.37 5.96 -28.63
N ILE A 153 -29.04 5.81 -27.34
CA ILE A 153 -29.11 6.87 -26.32
C ILE A 153 -27.76 7.56 -26.17
N ARG A 154 -27.72 8.87 -26.45
CA ARG A 154 -26.55 9.71 -26.27
C ARG A 154 -26.64 10.49 -24.95
N LEU A 155 -26.01 9.97 -23.92
CA LEU A 155 -25.87 10.67 -22.64
C LEU A 155 -24.73 11.68 -22.78
N GLY A 156 -25.03 12.95 -22.94
CA GLY A 156 -24.02 14.02 -23.07
C GLY A 156 -23.08 14.11 -21.89
N ILE A 157 -22.15 15.08 -21.89
CA ILE A 157 -21.20 15.35 -20.82
C ILE A 157 -21.97 15.74 -19.55
N GLY A 158 -21.70 15.05 -18.44
CA GLY A 158 -22.31 15.30 -17.14
C GLY A 158 -21.92 14.23 -16.15
N GLN A 159 -22.04 14.54 -14.85
CA GLN A 159 -21.71 13.65 -13.75
C GLN A 159 -22.77 13.75 -12.64
N GLY A 160 -22.84 12.73 -11.76
CA GLY A 160 -23.71 12.73 -10.61
C GLY A 160 -25.21 12.77 -10.96
N GLU A 161 -26.00 13.53 -10.20
CA GLU A 161 -27.45 13.59 -10.33
C GLU A 161 -27.94 13.99 -11.74
N ARG A 162 -27.25 14.91 -12.41
CA ARG A 162 -27.61 15.33 -13.78
C ARG A 162 -27.40 14.19 -14.79
N PHE A 163 -26.38 13.37 -14.58
CA PHE A 163 -26.13 12.20 -15.41
C PHE A 163 -27.22 11.15 -15.21
N LEU A 164 -27.60 10.90 -13.97
CA LEU A 164 -28.68 9.99 -13.60
C LEU A 164 -30.04 10.43 -14.18
N ALA A 165 -30.39 11.69 -13.99
CA ALA A 165 -31.64 12.25 -14.49
C ALA A 165 -31.76 12.09 -16.04
N ARG A 166 -30.66 12.34 -16.76
CA ARG A 166 -30.61 12.12 -18.22
C ARG A 166 -30.78 10.65 -18.60
N MET A 167 -30.16 9.74 -17.86
CA MET A 167 -30.27 8.32 -18.11
C MET A 167 -31.69 7.80 -17.83
N GLN A 168 -32.32 8.26 -16.74
CA GLN A 168 -33.68 7.88 -16.38
C GLN A 168 -34.72 8.45 -17.34
N GLY A 169 -34.51 9.68 -17.84
CA GLY A 169 -35.40 10.32 -18.83
C GLY A 169 -35.16 9.90 -20.28
N ALA A 170 -34.18 9.03 -20.54
CA ALA A 170 -33.84 8.63 -21.89
C ALA A 170 -34.79 7.57 -22.44
N THR A 171 -35.23 7.77 -23.68
CA THR A 171 -36.10 6.82 -24.40
C THR A 171 -35.27 5.97 -25.36
N PRO A 172 -35.24 4.65 -25.20
CA PRO A 172 -34.47 3.77 -26.07
C PRO A 172 -35.12 3.59 -27.43
N SER A 173 -34.34 3.15 -28.41
CA SER A 173 -34.83 2.81 -29.73
C SER A 173 -35.94 1.73 -29.69
N PRO A 174 -36.87 1.72 -30.66
CA PRO A 174 -37.93 0.72 -30.73
C PRO A 174 -37.43 -0.72 -30.66
N GLY A 175 -38.06 -1.56 -29.85
CA GLY A 175 -37.72 -2.99 -29.66
C GLY A 175 -36.75 -3.28 -28.50
N SER A 176 -36.13 -2.29 -27.88
CA SER A 176 -35.16 -2.50 -26.78
C SER A 176 -35.74 -2.30 -25.36
N GLY A 177 -37.04 -1.96 -25.23
CA GLY A 177 -37.67 -1.46 -24.01
C GLY A 177 -37.41 -2.29 -22.73
N LYS A 178 -37.72 -3.62 -22.75
CA LYS A 178 -37.54 -4.47 -21.54
C LYS A 178 -36.08 -4.61 -21.11
N ARG A 179 -35.12 -4.68 -22.05
CA ARG A 179 -33.69 -4.78 -21.77
C ARG A 179 -33.15 -3.45 -21.25
N TRP A 180 -33.62 -2.34 -21.82
CA TRP A 180 -33.29 -1.00 -21.37
C TRP A 180 -33.73 -0.75 -19.92
N HIS A 181 -34.98 -1.09 -19.55
CA HIS A 181 -35.45 -0.91 -18.17
C HIS A 181 -34.61 -1.66 -17.15
N ARG A 182 -34.21 -2.90 -17.44
CA ARG A 182 -33.31 -3.65 -16.53
C ARG A 182 -31.92 -3.01 -16.41
N PHE A 183 -31.36 -2.57 -17.53
CA PHE A 183 -30.07 -1.91 -17.54
C PHE A 183 -30.11 -0.57 -16.81
N SER A 184 -31.09 0.30 -17.09
CA SER A 184 -31.21 1.62 -16.47
C SER A 184 -31.46 1.51 -14.97
N ALA A 185 -32.24 0.55 -14.50
CA ALA A 185 -32.45 0.28 -13.08
C ALA A 185 -31.14 -0.13 -12.37
N CYS A 186 -30.37 -1.04 -12.99
CA CYS A 186 -29.07 -1.47 -12.46
C CYS A 186 -28.08 -0.31 -12.40
N ALA A 187 -27.97 0.47 -13.46
CA ALA A 187 -27.06 1.61 -13.55
C ALA A 187 -27.45 2.74 -12.59
N SER A 188 -28.76 2.98 -12.37
CA SER A 188 -29.26 3.95 -11.40
C SER A 188 -28.95 3.55 -9.97
N ALA A 189 -29.19 2.29 -9.60
CA ALA A 189 -28.92 1.77 -8.26
C ALA A 189 -27.42 1.89 -7.90
N TRP A 190 -26.57 1.70 -8.90
CA TRP A 190 -25.13 1.82 -8.71
C TRP A 190 -24.68 3.26 -8.55
N SER A 191 -25.14 4.18 -9.37
CA SER A 191 -24.74 5.59 -9.36
C SER A 191 -25.26 6.32 -8.09
N MET A 192 -26.42 5.97 -7.56
CA MET A 192 -26.90 6.50 -6.28
C MET A 192 -25.98 6.11 -5.12
N ARG A 193 -25.51 4.86 -5.07
CA ARG A 193 -24.58 4.40 -4.03
C ARG A 193 -23.23 5.10 -4.11
N SER A 194 -22.69 5.34 -5.31
CA SER A 194 -21.42 6.04 -5.48
C SER A 194 -21.51 7.56 -5.22
N GLY A 195 -22.68 8.17 -5.48
CA GLY A 195 -22.92 9.59 -5.22
C GLY A 195 -22.98 9.94 -3.72
N SER A 196 -23.65 9.12 -2.91
CA SER A 196 -23.78 9.34 -1.46
C SER A 196 -22.42 9.26 -0.72
N TRP A 197 -21.53 8.39 -1.15
CA TRP A 197 -20.18 8.27 -0.56
C TRP A 197 -19.27 9.48 -0.86
N ILE A 198 -19.47 10.14 -2.00
CA ILE A 198 -18.64 11.29 -2.41
C ILE A 198 -19.13 12.61 -1.81
N VAL A 199 -20.43 12.74 -1.60
CA VAL A 199 -21.02 13.95 -0.98
C VAL A 199 -20.72 14.03 0.51
N ASP A 200 -20.69 12.88 1.20
CA ASP A 200 -20.43 12.85 2.64
C ASP A 200 -18.96 13.22 3.00
N SER A 201 -18.02 12.97 2.09
CA SER A 201 -16.62 13.36 2.26
C SER A 201 -16.38 14.87 2.25
N ARG A 202 -17.34 15.69 1.84
CA ARG A 202 -17.28 17.17 1.90
C ARG A 202 -17.82 17.74 3.21
N ARG A 203 -18.53 16.95 4.00
CA ARG A 203 -19.18 17.40 5.27
C ARG A 203 -18.60 16.81 6.53
N SER A 204 -17.78 15.78 6.47
CA SER A 204 -17.18 15.21 7.67
C SER A 204 -15.74 15.74 7.86
N ALA A 205 -15.61 16.82 8.59
CA ALA A 205 -14.50 16.92 9.53
C ALA A 205 -14.57 15.67 10.40
N TRP A 206 -13.60 14.79 10.26
CA TRP A 206 -13.50 13.53 10.98
C TRP A 206 -13.37 13.83 12.47
N HIS A 207 -14.47 13.77 13.22
CA HIS A 207 -14.47 13.73 14.67
C HIS A 207 -14.61 12.26 15.08
N PRO A 208 -13.57 11.66 15.68
CA PRO A 208 -13.72 10.34 16.29
C PRO A 208 -14.71 10.45 17.44
N ARG A 209 -15.80 9.70 17.37
CA ARG A 209 -16.66 9.54 18.54
C ARG A 209 -15.87 8.77 19.58
N PRO A 210 -15.83 9.21 20.86
CA PRO A 210 -15.23 8.44 21.92
C PRO A 210 -15.99 7.12 22.07
N ALA A 211 -15.24 6.02 22.16
CA ALA A 211 -15.81 4.71 22.48
C ALA A 211 -16.57 4.80 23.81
N ARG A 212 -17.85 4.43 23.81
CA ARG A 212 -18.59 4.21 25.05
C ARG A 212 -18.07 2.89 25.63
N LEU A 213 -17.54 2.99 26.84
CA LEU A 213 -17.26 1.85 27.74
C LEU A 213 -18.56 1.13 28.09
#